data_5b065a1d7d65902488c0d055c01d1182
#
_entry.id   5b065a1d7d65902488c0d055c01d1182
#
_cell.length_a   1.000
_cell.length_b   1.000
_cell.length_c   1.000
_cell.angle_alpha   90.00
_cell.angle_beta   90.00
_cell.angle_gamma   90.00
#
_symmetry.space_group_name_H-M   'P 1'
#
loop_
_entity.id
_entity.type
_entity.pdbx_description
1 polymer ?
#
loop_
_entity_poly.entity_id
_entity_poly.type
_entity_poly.pdbx_seq_one_letter_code
_entity_poly.pdbx_strand_id
1 'polypeptide(L)'
;SGALVVLGSATPSLETYRHAVGGRYRRVSLPHRVRSRPLPVVRIVDMREEYAAQGPDVVFSRPLVDALDARLTRREQALILLNRRGFASAVFCRQCARSLECPNCSVSLTFHRLADLARCHYCGYARGRPAACPDCDGTFLEQIGFGTERVESEILARWPDARVARLDRDTTRRKGAAAKLLDRFGRGEVDVLVGT
;
A
#
# COMPACT_ATOMS: atom_id res chain seq x y z
N SER A 1 20.18 -36.09 11.03
CA SER A 1 21.13 -35.24 10.27
C SER A 1 21.62 -34.13 11.18
N GLY A 2 22.93 -33.92 11.31
CA GLY A 2 23.52 -32.86 12.14
C GLY A 2 23.56 -31.49 11.50
N ALA A 3 22.54 -31.14 10.67
CA ALA A 3 22.50 -29.88 9.96
C ALA A 3 22.13 -28.72 10.90
N LEU A 4 22.89 -27.61 10.82
CA LEU A 4 22.56 -26.36 11.48
C LEU A 4 21.51 -25.61 10.65
N VAL A 5 20.39 -25.22 11.28
CA VAL A 5 19.36 -24.40 10.67
C VAL A 5 19.40 -23.00 11.28
N VAL A 6 19.50 -21.97 10.44
CA VAL A 6 19.46 -20.56 10.85
C VAL A 6 18.23 -19.91 10.24
N LEU A 7 17.36 -19.36 11.10
CA LEU A 7 16.17 -18.62 10.70
C LEU A 7 16.43 -17.14 10.92
N GLY A 8 16.46 -16.35 9.84
CA GLY A 8 16.67 -14.90 9.89
C GLY A 8 15.37 -14.16 9.53
N SER A 9 14.93 -13.24 10.39
CA SER A 9 13.78 -12.37 10.12
C SER A 9 13.86 -11.10 10.96
N ALA A 10 13.43 -9.96 10.37
CA ALA A 10 13.18 -8.73 11.14
C ALA A 10 11.82 -8.76 11.84
N THR A 11 10.89 -9.61 11.37
CA THR A 11 9.51 -9.75 11.84
C THR A 11 9.15 -11.22 11.97
N PRO A 12 9.77 -11.95 12.95
CA PRO A 12 9.49 -13.37 13.12
C PRO A 12 8.01 -13.60 13.47
N SER A 13 7.47 -14.77 13.12
CA SER A 13 6.13 -15.14 13.55
C SER A 13 6.08 -15.26 15.09
N LEU A 14 4.91 -15.08 15.67
CA LEU A 14 4.71 -15.14 17.12
C LEU A 14 5.16 -16.50 17.69
N GLU A 15 4.90 -17.60 16.97
CA GLU A 15 5.29 -18.96 17.36
C GLU A 15 6.80 -19.11 17.37
N THR A 16 7.48 -18.66 16.31
CA THR A 16 8.95 -18.70 16.22
C THR A 16 9.59 -17.84 17.30
N TYR A 17 9.05 -16.64 17.53
CA TYR A 17 9.52 -15.74 18.59
C TYR A 17 9.35 -16.36 19.98
N ARG A 18 8.19 -16.95 20.28
CA ARG A 18 7.91 -17.64 21.54
C ARG A 18 8.88 -18.80 21.77
N HIS A 19 9.16 -19.61 20.76
CA HIS A 19 10.13 -20.70 20.86
C HIS A 19 11.54 -20.20 21.11
N ALA A 20 11.92 -19.06 20.54
CA ALA A 20 13.22 -18.44 20.77
C ALA A 20 13.34 -17.85 22.20
N VAL A 21 12.28 -17.18 22.71
CA VAL A 21 12.25 -16.66 24.09
C VAL A 21 12.20 -17.79 25.11
N GLY A 22 11.44 -18.85 24.81
CA GLY A 22 11.32 -20.05 25.68
C GLY A 22 12.53 -20.99 25.64
N GLY A 23 13.62 -20.62 24.93
CA GLY A 23 14.87 -21.37 24.92
C GLY A 23 14.90 -22.60 24.01
N ARG A 24 13.81 -22.88 23.25
CA ARG A 24 13.79 -23.98 22.26
C ARG A 24 14.73 -23.73 21.08
N TYR A 25 14.90 -22.44 20.72
CA TYR A 25 15.83 -21.98 19.71
C TYR A 25 16.83 -21.00 20.33
N ARG A 26 18.09 -21.09 19.92
CA ARG A 26 19.08 -20.07 20.30
C ARG A 26 18.74 -18.75 19.58
N ARG A 27 18.46 -17.70 20.35
CA ARG A 27 18.19 -16.38 19.81
C ARG A 27 19.50 -15.58 19.68
N VAL A 28 19.70 -15.03 18.49
CA VAL A 28 20.74 -14.04 18.21
C VAL A 28 20.04 -12.76 17.74
N SER A 29 20.39 -11.62 18.36
CA SER A 29 19.82 -10.32 17.99
C SER A 29 20.88 -9.48 17.31
N LEU A 30 20.48 -8.84 16.22
CA LEU A 30 21.30 -7.87 15.48
C LEU A 30 20.66 -6.47 15.65
N PRO A 31 20.88 -5.77 16.79
CA PRO A 31 20.14 -4.55 17.12
C PRO A 31 20.58 -3.33 16.31
N HIS A 32 21.74 -3.37 15.69
CA HIS A 32 22.28 -2.25 14.93
C HIS A 32 22.18 -2.48 13.43
N ARG A 33 21.86 -1.43 12.69
CA ARG A 33 21.91 -1.44 11.24
C ARG A 33 23.36 -1.50 10.74
N VAL A 34 23.57 -2.13 9.60
CA VAL A 34 24.86 -2.15 8.92
C VAL A 34 25.36 -0.71 8.73
N ARG A 35 26.61 -0.45 9.16
CA ARG A 35 27.25 0.87 9.14
C ARG A 35 26.55 1.92 9.99
N SER A 36 25.81 1.51 11.06
CA SER A 36 25.12 2.40 12.00
C SER A 36 24.25 3.49 11.31
N ARG A 37 23.66 3.18 10.16
CA ARG A 37 22.81 4.13 9.43
C ARG A 37 21.58 4.50 10.26
N PRO A 38 21.21 5.80 10.35
CA PRO A 38 20.02 6.21 11.09
C PRO A 38 18.74 5.60 10.47
N LEU A 39 17.71 5.48 11.31
CA LEU A 39 16.37 5.15 10.82
C LEU A 39 15.80 6.30 10.00
N PRO A 40 14.96 6.04 9.01
CA PRO A 40 14.26 7.10 8.30
C PRO A 40 13.29 7.83 9.23
N VAL A 41 13.05 9.11 8.94
CA VAL A 41 11.97 9.85 9.57
C VAL A 41 10.65 9.37 9.00
N VAL A 42 9.75 8.90 9.86
CA VAL A 42 8.41 8.45 9.47
C VAL A 42 7.41 9.56 9.77
N ARG A 43 6.62 9.94 8.78
CA ARG A 43 5.49 10.86 8.92
C ARG A 43 4.20 10.12 8.57
N ILE A 44 3.23 10.17 9.48
CA ILE A 44 1.88 9.62 9.26
C ILE A 44 0.97 10.79 8.89
N VAL A 45 0.18 10.63 7.83
CA VAL A 45 -0.78 11.63 7.35
C VAL A 45 -2.19 11.05 7.45
N ASP A 46 -3.10 11.78 8.10
CA ASP A 46 -4.52 11.43 8.13
C ASP A 46 -5.19 11.87 6.82
N MET A 47 -5.49 10.91 5.96
CA MET A 47 -6.13 11.20 4.68
C MET A 47 -7.57 11.71 4.81
N ARG A 48 -8.23 11.54 5.97
CA ARG A 48 -9.59 12.09 6.19
C ARG A 48 -9.55 13.62 6.18
N GLU A 49 -8.51 14.22 6.78
CA GLU A 49 -8.30 15.67 6.75
C GLU A 49 -8.03 16.16 5.33
N GLU A 50 -7.27 15.39 4.56
CA GLU A 50 -6.98 15.72 3.16
C GLU A 50 -8.23 15.63 2.29
N TYR A 51 -9.06 14.60 2.46
CA TYR A 51 -10.34 14.47 1.75
C TYR A 51 -11.34 15.56 2.13
N ALA A 52 -11.38 15.96 3.40
CA ALA A 52 -12.21 17.07 3.85
C ALA A 52 -11.78 18.41 3.24
N ALA A 53 -10.47 18.64 3.09
CA ALA A 53 -9.91 19.89 2.61
C ALA A 53 -9.89 20.00 1.08
N GLN A 54 -9.65 18.90 0.35
CA GLN A 54 -9.38 18.90 -1.09
C GLN A 54 -10.46 18.15 -1.91
N GLY A 55 -11.38 17.47 -1.24
CA GLY A 55 -12.40 16.67 -1.91
C GLY A 55 -12.02 15.18 -2.04
N PRO A 56 -12.97 14.36 -2.53
CA PRO A 56 -12.85 12.90 -2.51
C PRO A 56 -11.87 12.33 -3.54
N ASP A 57 -11.54 13.09 -4.58
CA ASP A 57 -10.71 12.61 -5.70
C ASP A 57 -9.21 12.76 -5.47
N VAL A 58 -8.80 13.32 -4.33
CA VAL A 58 -7.39 13.50 -4.02
C VAL A 58 -6.66 12.16 -3.90
N VAL A 59 -5.58 12.01 -4.67
CA VAL A 59 -4.73 10.81 -4.68
C VAL A 59 -3.59 10.97 -3.67
N PHE A 60 -2.99 12.14 -3.63
CA PHE A 60 -1.86 12.46 -2.78
C PHE A 60 -2.22 13.50 -1.73
N SER A 61 -1.78 13.26 -0.49
CA SER A 61 -1.84 14.28 0.54
C SER A 61 -0.90 15.45 0.21
N ARG A 62 -1.24 16.65 0.67
CA ARG A 62 -0.36 17.83 0.53
C ARG A 62 1.06 17.58 1.04
N PRO A 63 1.26 17.00 2.25
CA PRO A 63 2.60 16.68 2.72
C PRO A 63 3.38 15.71 1.83
N LEU A 64 2.69 14.78 1.14
CA LEU A 64 3.35 13.89 0.18
C LEU A 64 3.73 14.63 -1.10
N VAL A 65 2.86 15.50 -1.61
CA VAL A 65 3.15 16.36 -2.77
C VAL A 65 4.38 17.23 -2.49
N ASP A 66 4.40 17.92 -1.35
CA ASP A 66 5.54 18.77 -0.94
C ASP A 66 6.84 17.95 -0.83
N ALA A 67 6.76 16.74 -0.28
CA ALA A 67 7.90 15.86 -0.16
C ALA A 67 8.42 15.38 -1.52
N LEU A 68 7.54 15.03 -2.45
CA LEU A 68 7.90 14.63 -3.81
C LEU A 68 8.53 15.80 -4.58
N ASP A 69 7.92 16.98 -4.52
CA ASP A 69 8.42 18.19 -5.15
C ASP A 69 9.85 18.51 -4.68
N ALA A 70 10.07 18.51 -3.36
CA ALA A 70 11.39 18.74 -2.78
C ALA A 70 12.42 17.68 -3.21
N ARG A 71 12.04 16.41 -3.41
CA ARG A 71 12.97 15.36 -3.86
C ARG A 71 13.29 15.48 -5.33
N LEU A 72 12.27 15.66 -6.18
CA LEU A 72 12.44 15.78 -7.62
C LEU A 72 13.26 17.05 -8.00
N THR A 73 13.01 18.17 -7.33
CA THR A 73 13.80 19.41 -7.49
C THR A 73 15.29 19.18 -7.19
N ARG A 74 15.60 18.32 -6.23
CA ARG A 74 17.00 17.93 -5.90
C ARG A 74 17.56 16.82 -6.76
N ARG A 75 16.79 16.34 -7.74
CA ARG A 75 17.13 15.16 -8.55
C ARG A 75 17.34 13.90 -7.72
N GLU A 76 16.65 13.81 -6.59
CA GLU A 76 16.60 12.62 -5.76
C GLU A 76 15.46 11.71 -6.24
N GLN A 77 15.53 10.44 -5.87
CA GLN A 77 14.54 9.44 -6.28
C GLN A 77 13.47 9.25 -5.20
N ALA A 78 12.28 8.86 -5.63
CA ALA A 78 11.18 8.49 -4.75
C ALA A 78 10.66 7.08 -5.07
N LEU A 79 10.22 6.37 -4.01
CA LEU A 79 9.52 5.10 -4.14
C LEU A 79 8.16 5.23 -3.49
N ILE A 80 7.10 4.95 -4.27
CA ILE A 80 5.72 4.94 -3.80
C ILE A 80 5.25 3.49 -3.73
N LEU A 81 4.97 3.01 -2.52
CA LEU A 81 4.47 1.67 -2.29
C LEU A 81 2.96 1.72 -2.01
N LEU A 82 2.18 1.07 -2.86
CA LEU A 82 0.74 0.91 -2.69
C LEU A 82 0.47 -0.43 -2.00
N ASN A 83 -0.08 -0.40 -0.79
CA ASN A 83 -0.54 -1.61 -0.14
C ASN A 83 -1.89 -2.06 -0.74
N ARG A 84 -1.82 -2.74 -1.89
CA ARG A 84 -3.01 -3.23 -2.60
C ARG A 84 -3.57 -4.53 -2.03
N ARG A 85 -2.86 -5.21 -1.14
CA ARG A 85 -3.28 -6.52 -0.62
C ARG A 85 -4.38 -6.35 0.43
N GLY A 86 -5.58 -6.86 0.12
CA GLY A 86 -6.73 -6.96 1.02
C GLY A 86 -7.84 -5.94 0.80
N PHE A 87 -7.58 -4.84 0.10
CA PHE A 87 -8.60 -3.82 -0.14
C PHE A 87 -9.05 -3.69 -1.61
N ALA A 88 -8.50 -4.46 -2.53
CA ALA A 88 -8.71 -4.27 -3.97
C ALA A 88 -10.16 -4.39 -4.48
N SER A 89 -11.07 -4.74 -3.61
CA SER A 89 -12.49 -4.93 -3.96
C SER A 89 -13.48 -4.56 -2.85
N ALA A 90 -13.04 -4.04 -1.70
CA ALA A 90 -13.96 -3.60 -0.66
C ALA A 90 -14.49 -2.19 -0.96
N VAL A 91 -15.68 -1.85 -0.53
CA VAL A 91 -16.22 -0.49 -0.54
C VAL A 91 -15.87 0.17 0.78
N PHE A 92 -15.27 1.34 0.77
CA PHE A 92 -15.01 2.10 1.98
C PHE A 92 -15.40 3.56 1.83
N CYS A 93 -15.70 4.19 2.94
CA CYS A 93 -15.99 5.60 3.01
C CYS A 93 -14.71 6.40 3.22
N ARG A 94 -14.39 7.33 2.32
CA ARG A 94 -13.24 8.24 2.48
C ARG A 94 -13.42 9.22 3.63
N GLN A 95 -14.67 9.54 3.95
CA GLN A 95 -14.98 10.53 4.98
C GLN A 95 -14.73 10.02 6.40
N CYS A 96 -15.17 8.79 6.73
CA CYS A 96 -14.95 8.19 8.04
C CYS A 96 -13.94 7.04 8.07
N ALA A 97 -13.39 6.66 6.92
CA ALA A 97 -12.44 5.57 6.73
C ALA A 97 -12.99 4.15 7.10
N ARG A 98 -14.30 3.99 7.27
CA ARG A 98 -14.90 2.67 7.50
C ARG A 98 -15.18 1.94 6.20
N SER A 99 -14.96 0.63 6.20
CA SER A 99 -15.36 -0.26 5.10
C SER A 99 -16.80 -0.72 5.27
N LEU A 100 -17.48 -0.98 4.15
CA LEU A 100 -18.79 -1.59 4.16
C LEU A 100 -18.67 -3.05 4.63
N GLU A 101 -19.18 -3.35 5.81
CA GLU A 101 -19.07 -4.66 6.45
C GLU A 101 -20.29 -5.54 6.23
N CYS A 102 -20.06 -6.85 6.28
CA CYS A 102 -21.12 -7.85 6.28
C CYS A 102 -21.82 -7.87 7.64
N PRO A 103 -23.16 -7.75 7.71
CA PRO A 103 -23.87 -7.76 8.98
C PRO A 103 -23.80 -9.11 9.70
N ASN A 104 -23.51 -10.20 8.98
CA ASN A 104 -23.47 -11.54 9.54
C ASN A 104 -22.07 -12.00 9.96
N CYS A 105 -21.01 -11.44 9.35
CA CYS A 105 -19.64 -11.95 9.49
C CYS A 105 -18.65 -10.89 9.97
N SER A 106 -19.03 -9.62 10.04
CA SER A 106 -18.16 -8.48 10.42
C SER A 106 -16.86 -8.40 9.60
N VAL A 107 -16.93 -8.84 8.34
CA VAL A 107 -15.82 -8.72 7.38
C VAL A 107 -16.21 -7.76 6.27
N SER A 108 -15.25 -7.09 5.68
CA SER A 108 -15.51 -6.16 4.56
C SER A 108 -16.14 -6.88 3.38
N LEU A 109 -17.18 -6.27 2.81
CA LEU A 109 -17.82 -6.77 1.60
C LEU A 109 -16.94 -6.52 0.37
N THR A 110 -16.87 -7.50 -0.50
CA THR A 110 -16.16 -7.39 -1.79
C THR A 110 -17.11 -6.84 -2.85
N PHE A 111 -16.69 -5.80 -3.56
CA PHE A 111 -17.50 -5.23 -4.63
C PHE A 111 -17.24 -5.91 -5.98
N HIS A 112 -18.30 -6.35 -6.61
CA HIS A 112 -18.31 -6.96 -7.93
C HIS A 112 -18.85 -5.97 -8.97
N ARG A 113 -17.97 -5.31 -9.71
CA ARG A 113 -18.31 -4.23 -10.66
C ARG A 113 -19.35 -4.64 -11.71
N LEU A 114 -19.22 -5.83 -12.28
CA LEU A 114 -20.14 -6.31 -13.32
C LEU A 114 -21.57 -6.51 -12.83
N ALA A 115 -21.72 -6.85 -11.55
CA ALA A 115 -23.01 -7.10 -10.92
C ALA A 115 -23.53 -5.89 -10.12
N ASP A 116 -22.74 -4.86 -9.96
CA ASP A 116 -22.98 -3.68 -9.09
C ASP A 116 -23.39 -4.08 -7.65
N LEU A 117 -22.77 -5.16 -7.13
CA LEU A 117 -23.10 -5.73 -5.83
C LEU A 117 -21.88 -5.83 -4.93
N ALA A 118 -22.07 -5.49 -3.66
CA ALA A 118 -21.14 -5.78 -2.57
C ALA A 118 -21.52 -7.13 -1.94
N ARG A 119 -20.61 -8.12 -1.96
CA ARG A 119 -20.85 -9.50 -1.53
C ARG A 119 -19.86 -9.95 -0.45
N CYS A 120 -20.37 -10.67 0.52
CA CYS A 120 -19.57 -11.42 1.48
C CYS A 120 -19.16 -12.77 0.92
N HIS A 121 -17.86 -13.07 0.87
CA HIS A 121 -17.35 -14.37 0.42
C HIS A 121 -17.44 -15.49 1.47
N TYR A 122 -17.82 -15.15 2.71
CA TYR A 122 -18.00 -16.15 3.78
C TYR A 122 -19.44 -16.70 3.81
N CYS A 123 -20.44 -15.81 3.88
CA CYS A 123 -21.84 -16.24 4.04
C CYS A 123 -22.69 -16.03 2.78
N GLY A 124 -22.13 -15.43 1.72
CA GLY A 124 -22.88 -15.14 0.50
C GLY A 124 -23.82 -13.94 0.57
N TYR A 125 -23.91 -13.25 1.72
CA TYR A 125 -24.70 -12.01 1.82
C TYR A 125 -24.29 -11.03 0.72
N ALA A 126 -25.27 -10.44 0.06
CA ALA A 126 -25.07 -9.46 -1.00
C ALA A 126 -26.03 -8.30 -0.87
N ARG A 127 -25.57 -7.10 -1.19
CA ARG A 127 -26.37 -5.88 -1.29
C ARG A 127 -25.87 -4.99 -2.41
N GLY A 128 -26.74 -4.14 -2.93
CA GLY A 128 -26.35 -3.06 -3.82
C GLY A 128 -25.42 -2.07 -3.12
N ARG A 129 -24.68 -1.31 -3.89
CA ARG A 129 -23.88 -0.21 -3.37
C ARG A 129 -24.79 0.84 -2.77
N PRO A 130 -24.68 1.21 -1.49
CA PRO A 130 -25.47 2.29 -0.93
C PRO A 130 -25.04 3.64 -1.53
N ALA A 131 -25.98 4.58 -1.63
CA ALA A 131 -25.72 5.94 -2.09
C ALA A 131 -24.89 6.74 -1.07
N ALA A 132 -25.03 6.41 0.21
CA ALA A 132 -24.32 7.05 1.31
C ALA A 132 -23.74 6.01 2.27
N CYS A 133 -22.74 6.41 3.04
CA CYS A 133 -22.12 5.58 4.06
C CYS A 133 -23.12 5.31 5.20
N PRO A 134 -23.33 4.04 5.60
CA PRO A 134 -24.24 3.73 6.69
C PRO A 134 -23.76 4.21 8.07
N ASP A 135 -22.46 4.57 8.21
CA ASP A 135 -21.86 4.98 9.48
C ASP A 135 -21.80 6.50 9.67
N CYS A 136 -21.74 7.29 8.58
CA CYS A 136 -21.57 8.75 8.69
C CYS A 136 -22.37 9.54 7.64
N ASP A 137 -23.25 8.89 6.90
CA ASP A 137 -24.07 9.45 5.81
C ASP A 137 -23.27 10.16 4.70
N GLY A 138 -21.95 10.00 4.71
CA GLY A 138 -21.06 10.56 3.69
C GLY A 138 -21.26 9.92 2.32
N THR A 139 -21.30 10.74 1.28
CA THR A 139 -21.52 10.29 -0.10
C THR A 139 -20.25 9.78 -0.79
N PHE A 140 -19.09 9.82 -0.09
CA PHE A 140 -17.79 9.44 -0.64
C PHE A 140 -17.48 7.95 -0.44
N LEU A 141 -18.36 7.10 -0.96
CA LEU A 141 -18.14 5.66 -1.00
C LEU A 141 -17.29 5.32 -2.23
N GLU A 142 -16.08 4.83 -2.00
CA GLU A 142 -15.19 4.42 -3.07
C GLU A 142 -15.08 2.91 -3.18
N GLN A 143 -15.08 2.47 -4.43
CA GLN A 143 -14.61 1.13 -4.78
C GLN A 143 -13.10 1.19 -4.85
N ILE A 144 -12.47 0.51 -3.97
CA ILE A 144 -11.09 0.66 -3.68
C ILE A 144 -10.14 0.43 -4.81
N GLY A 145 -9.09 1.14 -4.61
CA GLY A 145 -7.74 0.99 -5.07
C GLY A 145 -7.45 1.92 -6.21
N PHE A 146 -6.73 2.96 -5.89
CA PHE A 146 -5.87 3.56 -6.90
C PHE A 146 -4.98 2.43 -7.44
N GLY A 147 -5.15 2.04 -8.69
CA GLY A 147 -4.17 1.20 -9.37
C GLY A 147 -2.86 2.00 -9.49
N THR A 148 -1.76 1.30 -9.62
CA THR A 148 -0.46 1.91 -9.96
C THR A 148 -0.55 2.85 -11.16
N GLU A 149 -1.48 2.58 -12.09
CA GLU A 149 -1.79 3.41 -13.26
C GLU A 149 -2.31 4.80 -12.91
N ARG A 150 -3.25 4.89 -11.96
CA ARG A 150 -3.78 6.20 -11.55
C ARG A 150 -2.72 7.00 -10.80
N VAL A 151 -1.91 6.34 -9.97
CA VAL A 151 -0.79 6.99 -9.27
C VAL A 151 0.24 7.51 -10.27
N GLU A 152 0.62 6.71 -11.27
CA GLU A 152 1.52 7.13 -12.35
C GLU A 152 0.95 8.34 -13.12
N SER A 153 -0.33 8.27 -13.53
CA SER A 153 -0.98 9.38 -14.25
C SER A 153 -1.01 10.66 -13.43
N GLU A 154 -1.27 10.57 -12.12
CA GLU A 154 -1.29 11.73 -11.22
C GLU A 154 0.11 12.33 -11.02
N ILE A 155 1.16 11.48 -11.00
CA ILE A 155 2.55 11.95 -10.94
C ILE A 155 2.90 12.70 -12.22
N LEU A 156 2.63 12.11 -13.39
CA LEU A 156 2.93 12.72 -14.67
C LEU A 156 2.15 13.99 -14.94
N ALA A 157 0.92 14.10 -14.42
CA ALA A 157 0.13 15.32 -14.50
C ALA A 157 0.74 16.49 -13.70
N ARG A 158 1.38 16.18 -12.55
CA ARG A 158 2.01 17.20 -11.68
C ARG A 158 3.47 17.49 -12.04
N TRP A 159 4.20 16.47 -12.44
CA TRP A 159 5.63 16.53 -12.80
C TRP A 159 5.83 15.87 -14.16
N PRO A 160 5.52 16.57 -15.27
CA PRO A 160 5.57 16.00 -16.62
C PRO A 160 6.95 15.50 -17.05
N ASP A 161 8.01 16.10 -16.49
CA ASP A 161 9.39 15.75 -16.81
C ASP A 161 9.92 14.58 -15.95
N ALA A 162 9.15 14.09 -14.97
CA ALA A 162 9.57 13.00 -14.10
C ALA A 162 9.57 11.66 -14.87
N ARG A 163 10.66 10.92 -14.76
CA ARG A 163 10.80 9.58 -15.32
C ARG A 163 10.17 8.58 -14.36
N VAL A 164 8.90 8.24 -14.61
CA VAL A 164 8.12 7.33 -13.76
C VAL A 164 8.21 5.91 -14.30
N ALA A 165 8.26 4.93 -13.40
CA ALA A 165 8.15 3.52 -13.75
C ALA A 165 7.29 2.77 -12.74
N ARG A 166 6.58 1.72 -13.22
CA ARG A 166 5.74 0.86 -12.38
C ARG A 166 6.37 -0.51 -12.17
N LEU A 167 6.32 -0.96 -10.92
CA LEU A 167 6.70 -2.30 -10.50
C LEU A 167 5.44 -3.02 -9.96
N ASP A 168 4.65 -3.54 -10.86
CA ASP A 168 3.44 -4.29 -10.56
C ASP A 168 3.39 -5.61 -11.36
N ARG A 169 2.33 -6.41 -11.11
CA ARG A 169 2.17 -7.71 -11.77
C ARG A 169 2.09 -7.60 -13.29
N ASP A 170 1.52 -6.50 -13.81
CA ASP A 170 1.31 -6.34 -15.24
C ASP A 170 2.60 -5.96 -15.95
N THR A 171 3.42 -5.11 -15.33
CA THR A 171 4.71 -4.66 -15.89
C THR A 171 5.82 -5.70 -15.70
N THR A 172 5.66 -6.64 -14.75
CA THR A 172 6.71 -7.62 -14.40
C THR A 172 6.45 -9.05 -14.81
N ARG A 173 5.46 -9.30 -15.69
CA ARG A 173 5.11 -10.66 -16.18
C ARG A 173 6.27 -11.41 -16.83
N ARG A 174 7.19 -10.72 -17.53
CA ARG A 174 8.33 -11.33 -18.17
C ARG A 174 9.44 -11.62 -17.16
N LYS A 175 10.02 -12.83 -17.25
CA LYS A 175 11.16 -13.22 -16.39
C LYS A 175 12.28 -12.19 -16.47
N GLY A 176 12.74 -11.71 -15.33
CA GLY A 176 13.81 -10.72 -15.21
C GLY A 176 13.38 -9.25 -15.40
N ALA A 177 12.12 -8.94 -15.74
CA ALA A 177 11.67 -7.56 -15.94
C ALA A 177 11.79 -6.73 -14.65
N ALA A 178 11.41 -7.29 -13.50
CA ALA A 178 11.55 -6.63 -12.21
C ALA A 178 13.01 -6.30 -11.87
N ALA A 179 13.93 -7.25 -12.10
CA ALA A 179 15.35 -7.04 -11.84
C ALA A 179 15.93 -5.92 -12.73
N LYS A 180 15.58 -5.91 -14.02
CA LYS A 180 16.00 -4.84 -14.95
C LYS A 180 15.47 -3.47 -14.54
N LEU A 181 14.22 -3.41 -14.09
CA LEU A 181 13.63 -2.15 -13.64
C LEU A 181 14.28 -1.62 -12.37
N LEU A 182 14.54 -2.50 -11.39
CA LEU A 182 15.25 -2.14 -10.16
C LEU A 182 16.69 -1.69 -10.43
N ASP A 183 17.36 -2.33 -11.40
CA ASP A 183 18.69 -1.93 -11.84
C ASP A 183 18.70 -0.52 -12.49
N ARG A 184 17.73 -0.23 -13.36
CA ARG A 184 17.51 1.11 -13.92
C ARG A 184 17.24 2.15 -12.84
N PHE A 185 16.38 1.81 -11.85
CA PHE A 185 16.13 2.66 -10.70
C PHE A 185 17.42 2.89 -9.89
N GLY A 186 18.20 1.84 -9.62
CA GLY A 186 19.49 1.94 -8.93
C GLY A 186 20.52 2.80 -9.65
N ARG A 187 20.46 2.89 -10.99
CA ARG A 187 21.34 3.77 -11.81
C ARG A 187 20.80 5.21 -11.97
N GLY A 188 19.67 5.56 -11.35
CA GLY A 188 19.11 6.89 -11.47
C GLY A 188 18.42 7.19 -12.81
N GLU A 189 18.05 6.16 -13.59
CA GLU A 189 17.32 6.31 -14.84
C GLU A 189 15.81 6.49 -14.65
N VAL A 190 15.33 6.32 -13.43
CA VAL A 190 13.93 6.46 -13.02
C VAL A 190 13.90 7.37 -11.80
N ASP A 191 13.05 8.39 -11.82
CA ASP A 191 12.92 9.36 -10.72
C ASP A 191 11.90 8.88 -9.67
N VAL A 192 10.78 8.32 -10.14
CA VAL A 192 9.74 7.79 -9.26
C VAL A 192 9.40 6.35 -9.63
N LEU A 193 9.57 5.45 -8.66
CA LEU A 193 9.17 4.05 -8.80
C LEU A 193 7.87 3.82 -8.03
N VAL A 194 6.81 3.39 -8.73
CA VAL A 194 5.50 3.06 -8.14
C VAL A 194 5.35 1.54 -8.08
N GLY A 195 5.13 0.98 -6.90
CA GLY A 195 5.03 -0.47 -6.71
C GLY A 195 3.91 -0.94 -5.79
N THR A 196 3.64 -2.25 -5.81
CA THR A 196 2.65 -2.93 -4.93
C THR A 196 3.28 -4.12 -4.21
#